data_71b6b559095fcde31fcdcb46ac3f774a
#
_entry.id   71b6b559095fcde31fcdcb46ac3f774a
#
_cell.length_a   1.000
_cell.length_b   1.000
_cell.length_c   1.000
_cell.angle_alpha   90.00
_cell.angle_beta   90.00
_cell.angle_gamma   90.00
#
_symmetry.space_group_name_H-M   'P 1'
#
loop_
_entity.id
_entity.type
_entity.pdbx_description
1 polymer ?
#
loop_
_entity_poly.entity_id
_entity_poly.type
_entity_poly.pdbx_seq_one_letter_code
_entity_poly.pdbx_strand_id
1 'polypeptide(L)'
;MKLLVLKTFMLSCLISGSMFAQDFSGRATYKTHRKSSFKLDSTTMAANPGIQEQMEAQMRKMFQKTFTLDFTKSESMYKEEQELDAPKGPSANGGAMLVVMNGNGSSDILYKNILEKRMANKTDLMGKIFLIKDNLVSYDWELTGETKNIGNYTCYKAAYEIEEDDIIIDMIDGEVKEVKETIKRTIVAWYTPDVPVSNGPSNYGGLPGLILEVNDGNETIMCSEIVLNPKEVKEIKEPIKGKIVTRKKFAEISLEKTKEMMNRYRSRDGKGMEIKIGG
;
A
#
# COMPACT_ATOMS: atom_id res chain seq x y z
N MET A 1 -45.20 22.07 -43.96
CA MET A 1 -44.36 20.87 -44.10
C MET A 1 -42.94 21.09 -43.60
N LYS A 2 -42.19 22.13 -44.03
CA LYS A 2 -40.80 22.38 -43.62
C LYS A 2 -40.63 22.62 -42.10
N LEU A 3 -41.59 23.26 -41.43
CA LEU A 3 -41.53 23.54 -39.98
C LEU A 3 -41.79 22.30 -39.13
N LEU A 4 -42.55 21.33 -39.60
CA LEU A 4 -42.85 20.07 -38.95
C LEU A 4 -41.62 19.14 -38.99
N VAL A 5 -40.93 19.09 -40.14
CA VAL A 5 -39.70 18.30 -40.31
C VAL A 5 -38.57 18.85 -39.44
N LEU A 6 -38.46 20.17 -39.28
CA LEU A 6 -37.47 20.80 -38.40
C LEU A 6 -37.71 20.47 -36.90
N LYS A 7 -38.98 20.46 -36.48
CA LYS A 7 -39.34 20.09 -35.10
C LYS A 7 -39.12 18.62 -34.82
N THR A 8 -39.38 17.71 -35.75
CA THR A 8 -39.09 16.27 -35.59
C THR A 8 -37.60 15.99 -35.62
N PHE A 9 -36.81 16.72 -36.41
CA PHE A 9 -35.34 16.60 -36.42
C PHE A 9 -34.72 17.10 -35.10
N MET A 10 -35.22 18.22 -34.55
CA MET A 10 -34.76 18.76 -33.28
C MET A 10 -35.13 17.86 -32.08
N LEU A 11 -36.30 17.17 -32.12
CA LEU A 11 -36.72 16.21 -31.09
C LEU A 11 -35.90 14.90 -31.17
N SER A 12 -35.49 14.48 -32.41
CA SER A 12 -34.65 13.29 -32.61
C SER A 12 -33.24 13.49 -32.04
N CYS A 13 -32.66 14.71 -32.13
CA CYS A 13 -31.36 15.04 -31.53
C CYS A 13 -31.37 15.07 -29.98
N LEU A 14 -32.51 15.31 -29.36
CA LEU A 14 -32.63 15.32 -27.88
C LEU A 14 -32.70 13.91 -27.28
N ILE A 15 -33.08 12.90 -28.05
CA ILE A 15 -33.23 11.51 -27.58
C ILE A 15 -31.92 10.73 -27.68
N SER A 16 -30.95 11.16 -28.51
CA SER A 16 -29.66 10.48 -28.66
C SER A 16 -28.64 10.75 -27.57
N GLY A 17 -29.00 11.53 -26.52
CA GLY A 17 -28.11 11.91 -25.41
C GLY A 17 -28.11 10.97 -24.20
N SER A 18 -28.94 9.94 -24.18
CA SER A 18 -28.89 8.93 -23.11
C SER A 18 -27.87 7.84 -23.42
N MET A 19 -26.63 8.21 -23.67
CA MET A 19 -25.54 7.27 -23.46
C MET A 19 -25.58 6.91 -21.97
N PHE A 20 -26.03 5.71 -21.68
CA PHE A 20 -25.77 5.07 -20.39
C PHE A 20 -24.27 5.20 -20.13
N ALA A 21 -23.90 6.13 -19.28
CA ALA A 21 -22.57 6.14 -18.71
C ALA A 21 -22.48 4.82 -17.92
N GLN A 22 -22.01 3.76 -18.57
CA GLN A 22 -21.71 2.53 -17.89
C GLN A 22 -20.77 2.92 -16.77
N ASP A 23 -21.17 2.64 -15.53
CA ASP A 23 -20.35 2.92 -14.36
C ASP A 23 -19.03 2.20 -14.54
N PHE A 24 -18.00 2.97 -14.93
CA PHE A 24 -16.67 2.42 -15.15
C PHE A 24 -16.13 1.90 -13.82
N SER A 25 -15.88 0.63 -13.76
CA SER A 25 -15.33 -0.04 -12.58
C SER A 25 -14.26 -1.04 -12.99
N GLY A 26 -13.43 -1.42 -12.05
CA GLY A 26 -12.41 -2.42 -12.30
C GLY A 26 -11.85 -3.01 -11.01
N ARG A 27 -11.09 -4.07 -11.21
CA ARG A 27 -10.26 -4.70 -10.19
C ARG A 27 -8.85 -4.84 -10.73
N ALA A 28 -7.87 -4.35 -9.95
CA ALA A 28 -6.46 -4.61 -10.19
C ALA A 28 -5.89 -5.44 -9.05
N THR A 29 -5.12 -6.48 -9.37
CA THR A 29 -4.41 -7.32 -8.40
C THR A 29 -2.96 -6.93 -8.40
N TYR A 30 -2.43 -6.64 -7.23
CA TYR A 30 -1.04 -6.22 -7.02
C TYR A 30 -0.29 -7.23 -6.17
N LYS A 31 0.99 -7.41 -6.49
CA LYS A 31 1.94 -8.18 -5.68
C LYS A 31 3.03 -7.26 -5.15
N THR A 32 3.34 -7.41 -3.87
CA THR A 32 4.43 -6.67 -3.24
C THR A 32 5.71 -7.50 -3.25
N HIS A 33 6.83 -6.81 -3.38
CA HIS A 33 8.15 -7.38 -3.21
C HIS A 33 9.02 -6.39 -2.44
N ARG A 34 9.38 -6.76 -1.20
CA ARG A 34 10.23 -5.94 -0.33
C ARG A 34 11.67 -6.45 -0.37
N LYS A 35 12.62 -5.53 -0.50
CA LYS A 35 14.03 -5.85 -0.32
C LYS A 35 14.27 -6.05 1.17
N SER A 36 14.60 -7.26 1.59
CA SER A 36 15.07 -7.52 2.94
C SER A 36 16.55 -7.86 2.88
N SER A 37 17.37 -7.08 3.56
CA SER A 37 18.76 -7.45 3.81
C SER A 37 18.90 -7.85 5.26
N PHE A 38 19.05 -9.13 5.52
CA PHE A 38 19.38 -9.65 6.84
C PHE A 38 20.85 -10.05 6.86
N LYS A 39 21.62 -9.49 7.80
CA LYS A 39 23.02 -9.90 7.98
C LYS A 39 23.12 -10.66 9.27
N LEU A 40 23.49 -11.94 9.18
CA LEU A 40 23.90 -12.73 10.31
C LEU A 40 25.36 -12.41 10.68
N ASP A 41 25.67 -12.52 11.97
CA ASP A 41 27.06 -12.45 12.39
C ASP A 41 27.88 -13.63 11.82
N SER A 42 29.19 -13.41 11.69
CA SER A 42 30.09 -14.37 11.04
C SER A 42 30.20 -15.72 11.80
N THR A 43 29.93 -15.73 13.09
CA THR A 43 29.97 -16.95 13.91
C THR A 43 28.73 -17.82 13.66
N THR A 44 27.57 -17.22 13.51
CA THR A 44 26.32 -17.93 13.18
C THR A 44 26.38 -18.47 11.73
N MET A 45 26.97 -17.73 10.79
CA MET A 45 27.16 -18.18 9.40
C MET A 45 28.12 -19.35 9.31
N ALA A 46 29.23 -19.33 10.07
CA ALA A 46 30.21 -20.42 10.09
C ALA A 46 29.62 -21.73 10.70
N ALA A 47 28.72 -21.61 11.67
CA ALA A 47 28.07 -22.75 12.31
C ALA A 47 27.00 -23.44 11.43
N ASN A 48 26.37 -22.71 10.52
CA ASN A 48 25.29 -23.20 9.67
C ASN A 48 25.36 -22.61 8.24
N PRO A 49 26.19 -23.18 7.34
CA PRO A 49 26.22 -22.80 5.94
C PRO A 49 24.83 -23.00 5.31
N GLY A 50 24.26 -21.94 4.77
CA GLY A 50 22.92 -21.96 4.13
C GLY A 50 21.77 -21.43 5.01
N ILE A 51 21.99 -21.15 6.31
CA ILE A 51 20.94 -20.57 7.16
C ILE A 51 20.51 -19.18 6.67
N GLN A 52 21.45 -18.42 6.13
CA GLN A 52 21.15 -17.11 5.55
C GLN A 52 20.19 -17.22 4.37
N GLU A 53 20.45 -18.14 3.43
CA GLU A 53 19.59 -18.36 2.25
C GLU A 53 18.18 -18.83 2.65
N GLN A 54 18.11 -19.73 3.65
CA GLN A 54 16.82 -20.19 4.19
C GLN A 54 16.04 -19.05 4.86
N MET A 55 16.71 -18.21 5.67
CA MET A 55 16.07 -17.05 6.29
C MET A 55 15.63 -16.01 5.25
N GLU A 56 16.47 -15.69 4.26
CA GLU A 56 16.12 -14.79 3.18
C GLU A 56 14.92 -15.31 2.37
N ALA A 57 14.86 -16.62 2.10
CA ALA A 57 13.73 -17.25 1.42
C ALA A 57 12.45 -17.18 2.26
N GLN A 58 12.57 -17.39 3.58
CA GLN A 58 11.45 -17.29 4.52
C GLN A 58 10.94 -15.86 4.65
N MET A 59 11.84 -14.87 4.75
CA MET A 59 11.50 -13.45 4.76
C MET A 59 10.86 -13.03 3.44
N ARG A 60 11.39 -13.49 2.31
CA ARG A 60 10.81 -13.21 0.99
C ARG A 60 9.35 -13.68 0.91
N LYS A 61 9.04 -14.90 1.35
CA LYS A 61 7.66 -15.41 1.42
C LYS A 61 6.78 -14.57 2.34
N MET A 62 7.30 -14.12 3.47
CA MET A 62 6.55 -13.31 4.44
C MET A 62 6.22 -11.91 3.90
N PHE A 63 7.09 -11.33 3.06
CA PHE A 63 6.92 -9.99 2.49
C PHE A 63 6.26 -10.00 1.10
N GLN A 64 6.11 -11.17 0.48
CA GLN A 64 5.31 -11.30 -0.74
C GLN A 64 3.84 -11.39 -0.37
N LYS A 65 3.11 -10.31 -0.61
CA LYS A 65 1.68 -10.22 -0.35
C LYS A 65 0.93 -9.88 -1.62
N THR A 66 -0.29 -10.36 -1.70
CA THR A 66 -1.21 -10.05 -2.80
C THR A 66 -2.28 -9.11 -2.28
N PHE A 67 -2.53 -8.04 -3.04
CA PHE A 67 -3.56 -7.05 -2.73
C PHE A 67 -4.51 -6.88 -3.90
N THR A 68 -5.76 -6.58 -3.61
CA THR A 68 -6.75 -6.17 -4.61
C THR A 68 -7.11 -4.71 -4.44
N LEU A 69 -7.19 -4.00 -5.56
CA LEU A 69 -7.76 -2.66 -5.69
C LEU A 69 -9.05 -2.77 -6.47
N ASP A 70 -10.19 -2.73 -5.80
CA ASP A 70 -11.50 -2.54 -6.43
C ASP A 70 -11.70 -1.04 -6.62
N PHE A 71 -12.06 -0.57 -7.84
CA PHE A 71 -12.14 0.86 -8.15
C PHE A 71 -13.29 1.22 -9.07
N THR A 72 -13.77 2.45 -8.90
CA THR A 72 -14.59 3.21 -9.84
C THR A 72 -13.82 4.46 -10.28
N LYS A 73 -14.47 5.38 -11.00
CA LYS A 73 -13.86 6.69 -11.34
C LYS A 73 -13.58 7.56 -10.10
N SER A 74 -14.37 7.39 -9.04
CA SER A 74 -14.35 8.27 -7.86
C SER A 74 -13.85 7.62 -6.59
N GLU A 75 -13.98 6.30 -6.47
CA GLU A 75 -13.75 5.60 -5.22
C GLU A 75 -12.94 4.33 -5.44
N SER A 76 -12.22 3.91 -4.41
CA SER A 76 -11.55 2.62 -4.44
C SER A 76 -11.41 2.00 -3.05
N MET A 77 -11.21 0.68 -3.06
CA MET A 77 -10.89 -0.12 -1.88
C MET A 77 -9.68 -0.98 -2.16
N TYR A 78 -8.62 -0.77 -1.41
CA TYR A 78 -7.39 -1.54 -1.46
C TYR A 78 -7.27 -2.41 -0.21
N LYS A 79 -7.08 -3.72 -0.39
CA LYS A 79 -6.99 -4.68 0.73
C LYS A 79 -6.11 -5.85 0.38
N GLU A 80 -5.50 -6.44 1.40
CA GLU A 80 -4.76 -7.69 1.29
C GLU A 80 -5.70 -8.86 0.96
N GLU A 81 -5.30 -9.71 0.05
CA GLU A 81 -5.97 -10.96 -0.26
C GLU A 81 -5.51 -12.02 0.75
N GLN A 82 -6.46 -12.54 1.53
CA GLN A 82 -6.13 -13.57 2.51
C GLN A 82 -5.93 -14.91 1.80
N GLU A 83 -4.74 -15.47 1.88
CA GLU A 83 -4.51 -16.86 1.51
C GLU A 83 -5.17 -17.77 2.55
N LEU A 84 -6.11 -18.61 2.12
CA LEU A 84 -6.87 -19.52 2.99
C LEU A 84 -6.03 -20.65 3.60
N ASP A 85 -4.80 -20.87 3.15
CA ASP A 85 -3.97 -22.04 3.48
C ASP A 85 -2.69 -21.75 4.29
N ALA A 86 -2.48 -20.55 4.79
CA ALA A 86 -1.37 -20.34 5.74
C ALA A 86 -1.84 -20.69 7.14
N PRO A 87 -1.49 -21.86 7.70
CA PRO A 87 -1.63 -22.09 9.13
C PRO A 87 -0.86 -20.96 9.83
N LYS A 88 -1.53 -20.20 10.69
CA LYS A 88 -0.83 -19.30 11.62
C LYS A 88 0.03 -20.20 12.48
N GLY A 89 1.24 -20.47 12.02
CA GLY A 89 2.22 -21.23 12.81
C GLY A 89 2.40 -20.56 14.16
N PRO A 90 2.63 -21.34 15.23
CA PRO A 90 2.94 -20.78 16.54
C PRO A 90 4.14 -19.87 16.35
N SER A 91 3.95 -18.60 16.63
CA SER A 91 4.96 -17.55 16.54
C SER A 91 6.09 -17.93 17.50
N ALA A 92 7.11 -18.62 16.99
CA ALA A 92 8.36 -18.76 17.71
C ALA A 92 8.88 -17.33 17.97
N ASN A 93 9.35 -17.09 19.15
CA ASN A 93 9.71 -15.83 19.84
C ASN A 93 10.19 -14.59 19.06
N GLY A 94 10.33 -14.62 17.76
CA GLY A 94 10.68 -13.46 16.90
C GLY A 94 9.57 -12.97 15.98
N GLY A 95 8.55 -13.76 15.69
CA GLY A 95 7.52 -13.44 14.69
C GLY A 95 6.56 -12.33 15.10
N ALA A 96 6.29 -12.16 16.39
CA ALA A 96 5.43 -11.09 16.88
C ALA A 96 6.03 -9.69 16.66
N MET A 97 7.37 -9.59 16.73
CA MET A 97 8.08 -8.33 16.52
C MET A 97 8.09 -7.91 15.05
N LEU A 98 8.24 -8.87 14.12
CA LEU A 98 8.17 -8.62 12.69
C LEU A 98 6.79 -8.16 12.21
N VAL A 99 5.71 -8.65 12.83
CA VAL A 99 4.32 -8.25 12.50
C VAL A 99 4.06 -6.80 12.90
N VAL A 100 4.62 -6.32 14.01
CA VAL A 100 4.47 -4.93 14.46
C VAL A 100 5.26 -3.98 13.59
N MET A 101 6.44 -4.40 13.10
CA MET A 101 7.29 -3.60 12.23
C MET A 101 6.70 -3.38 10.83
N ASN A 102 5.80 -4.25 10.39
CA ASN A 102 5.29 -4.19 9.02
C ASN A 102 4.04 -3.31 8.85
N GLY A 103 3.46 -2.77 9.95
CA GLY A 103 2.38 -1.77 9.93
C GLY A 103 1.07 -2.17 9.23
N ASN A 104 1.11 -3.19 8.40
CA ASN A 104 0.00 -3.69 7.62
C ASN A 104 -0.44 -5.06 8.17
N GLY A 105 -1.28 -5.04 9.19
CA GLY A 105 -2.02 -6.26 9.55
C GLY A 105 -2.83 -6.75 8.34
N SER A 106 -2.96 -8.07 8.19
CA SER A 106 -3.77 -8.70 7.12
C SER A 106 -5.25 -8.28 7.11
N SER A 107 -5.66 -7.37 7.97
CA SER A 107 -6.99 -6.80 8.09
C SER A 107 -7.12 -5.37 7.57
N ASP A 108 -6.06 -4.79 7.03
CA ASP A 108 -6.07 -3.41 6.57
C ASP A 108 -6.97 -3.24 5.35
N ILE A 109 -7.85 -2.26 5.42
CA ILE A 109 -8.76 -1.88 4.34
C ILE A 109 -8.61 -0.38 4.12
N LEU A 110 -7.99 -0.01 3.01
CA LEU A 110 -7.83 1.38 2.61
C LEU A 110 -8.91 1.76 1.60
N TYR A 111 -9.82 2.61 2.00
CA TYR A 111 -10.78 3.28 1.15
C TYR A 111 -10.24 4.66 0.74
N LYS A 112 -10.37 5.00 -0.55
CA LYS A 112 -10.03 6.32 -1.10
C LYS A 112 -11.24 6.88 -1.85
N ASN A 113 -11.59 8.14 -1.57
CA ASN A 113 -12.52 8.94 -2.37
C ASN A 113 -11.70 10.03 -3.08
N ILE A 114 -11.56 9.88 -4.40
CA ILE A 114 -10.71 10.74 -5.23
C ILE A 114 -11.36 12.12 -5.43
N LEU A 115 -12.70 12.16 -5.57
CA LEU A 115 -13.43 13.42 -5.75
C LEU A 115 -13.37 14.27 -4.48
N GLU A 116 -13.58 13.67 -3.33
CA GLU A 116 -13.56 14.36 -2.03
C GLU A 116 -12.13 14.50 -1.48
N LYS A 117 -11.12 13.93 -2.17
CA LYS A 117 -9.70 13.96 -1.78
C LYS A 117 -9.46 13.47 -0.35
N ARG A 118 -10.19 12.46 0.09
CA ARG A 118 -10.09 11.87 1.43
C ARG A 118 -9.89 10.37 1.42
N MET A 119 -9.41 9.85 2.53
CA MET A 119 -9.21 8.43 2.74
C MET A 119 -9.74 7.98 4.11
N ALA A 120 -10.07 6.71 4.21
CA ALA A 120 -10.35 6.03 5.46
C ALA A 120 -9.61 4.68 5.45
N ASN A 121 -8.68 4.49 6.38
CA ASN A 121 -7.96 3.23 6.52
C ASN A 121 -8.33 2.55 7.84
N LYS A 122 -8.94 1.37 7.73
CA LYS A 122 -9.17 0.50 8.89
C LYS A 122 -7.94 -0.38 9.06
N THR A 123 -7.31 -0.29 10.24
CA THR A 123 -6.09 -1.06 10.56
C THR A 123 -6.18 -1.64 11.96
N ASP A 124 -5.44 -2.72 12.20
CA ASP A 124 -5.27 -3.31 13.52
C ASP A 124 -3.87 -3.00 14.04
N LEU A 125 -3.80 -2.50 15.28
CA LEU A 125 -2.55 -2.32 15.98
C LEU A 125 -2.61 -3.08 17.31
N MET A 126 -1.93 -4.20 17.37
CA MET A 126 -1.86 -5.07 18.58
C MET A 126 -3.25 -5.47 19.12
N GLY A 127 -4.17 -5.88 18.23
CA GLY A 127 -5.53 -6.31 18.56
C GLY A 127 -6.52 -5.16 18.77
N LYS A 128 -6.10 -3.92 18.58
CA LYS A 128 -6.99 -2.75 18.65
C LYS A 128 -7.23 -2.17 17.27
N ILE A 129 -8.50 -2.09 16.89
CA ILE A 129 -8.90 -1.56 15.59
C ILE A 129 -8.92 -0.04 15.61
N PHE A 130 -8.21 0.57 14.66
CA PHE A 130 -8.22 2.00 14.38
C PHE A 130 -8.87 2.27 13.03
N LEU A 131 -9.47 3.45 12.92
CA LEU A 131 -9.98 4.03 11.69
C LEU A 131 -9.27 5.34 11.44
N ILE A 132 -8.28 5.31 10.54
CA ILE A 132 -7.50 6.49 10.19
C ILE A 132 -8.27 7.25 9.13
N LYS A 133 -8.72 8.47 9.44
CA LYS A 133 -9.38 9.39 8.51
C LYS A 133 -8.50 10.59 8.24
N ASP A 134 -8.21 10.84 6.96
CA ASP A 134 -7.32 11.92 6.57
C ASP A 134 -7.55 12.33 5.10
N ASN A 135 -6.88 13.37 4.64
CA ASN A 135 -6.82 13.71 3.23
C ASN A 135 -5.98 12.69 2.45
N LEU A 136 -6.25 12.54 1.15
CA LEU A 136 -5.35 11.81 0.26
C LEU A 136 -3.97 12.45 0.26
N VAL A 137 -2.94 11.61 0.12
CA VAL A 137 -1.58 12.12 -0.11
C VAL A 137 -1.53 12.77 -1.49
N SER A 138 -0.98 13.97 -1.56
CA SER A 138 -0.67 14.63 -2.81
C SER A 138 0.80 14.39 -3.14
N TYR A 139 1.07 13.97 -4.36
CA TYR A 139 2.42 13.76 -4.87
C TYR A 139 2.67 14.74 -6.01
N ASP A 140 3.76 15.48 -5.96
CA ASP A 140 4.19 16.35 -7.05
C ASP A 140 5.00 15.54 -8.06
N TRP A 141 4.26 14.71 -8.84
CA TRP A 141 4.86 13.81 -9.81
C TRP A 141 5.54 14.56 -10.97
N GLU A 142 6.79 14.24 -11.23
CA GLU A 142 7.51 14.64 -12.43
C GLU A 142 7.34 13.58 -13.52
N LEU A 143 6.77 13.95 -14.66
CA LEU A 143 6.59 13.08 -15.82
C LEU A 143 7.88 13.05 -16.64
N THR A 144 8.53 11.88 -16.73
CA THR A 144 9.86 11.79 -17.37
C THR A 144 9.81 11.57 -18.88
N GLY A 145 8.65 11.20 -19.42
CA GLY A 145 8.51 10.83 -20.84
C GLY A 145 8.99 9.43 -21.19
N GLU A 146 9.59 8.71 -20.26
CA GLU A 146 9.98 7.29 -20.44
C GLU A 146 8.75 6.39 -20.51
N THR A 147 8.82 5.35 -21.34
CA THR A 147 7.74 4.37 -21.50
C THR A 147 8.25 2.95 -21.37
N LYS A 148 7.39 2.06 -20.89
CA LYS A 148 7.58 0.60 -20.92
C LYS A 148 6.23 -0.12 -21.03
N ASN A 149 6.24 -1.38 -21.42
CA ASN A 149 5.04 -2.20 -21.37
C ASN A 149 4.97 -3.02 -20.08
N ILE A 150 3.80 -3.01 -19.42
CA ILE A 150 3.46 -3.90 -18.32
C ILE A 150 2.25 -4.72 -18.77
N GLY A 151 2.45 -6.00 -19.05
CA GLY A 151 1.46 -6.82 -19.74
C GLY A 151 1.11 -6.21 -21.10
N ASN A 152 -0.17 -5.98 -21.34
CA ASN A 152 -0.68 -5.37 -22.58
C ASN A 152 -0.81 -3.85 -22.54
N TYR A 153 -0.39 -3.20 -21.45
CA TYR A 153 -0.54 -1.76 -21.25
C TYR A 153 0.76 -1.02 -21.50
N THR A 154 0.69 0.06 -22.29
CA THR A 154 1.78 1.02 -22.38
C THR A 154 1.75 1.91 -21.16
N CYS A 155 2.85 1.91 -20.40
CA CYS A 155 2.99 2.68 -19.18
C CYS A 155 4.00 3.81 -19.34
N TYR A 156 3.71 4.92 -18.68
CA TYR A 156 4.54 6.11 -18.62
C TYR A 156 5.14 6.24 -17.22
N LYS A 157 6.39 6.68 -17.17
CA LYS A 157 7.11 6.86 -15.92
C LYS A 157 6.83 8.23 -15.32
N ALA A 158 6.60 8.24 -14.02
CA ALA A 158 6.61 9.42 -13.18
C ALA A 158 7.55 9.19 -12.00
N ALA A 159 8.19 10.25 -11.53
CA ALA A 159 9.07 10.22 -10.38
C ALA A 159 8.64 11.28 -9.36
N TYR A 160 8.86 10.99 -8.09
CA TYR A 160 8.63 11.92 -6.99
C TYR A 160 9.79 11.81 -6.00
N GLU A 161 10.45 12.92 -5.74
CA GLU A 161 11.49 12.97 -4.72
C GLU A 161 10.89 13.36 -3.38
N ILE A 162 11.19 12.55 -2.36
CA ILE A 162 10.79 12.80 -0.99
C ILE A 162 12.01 12.98 -0.11
N GLU A 163 11.95 14.01 0.72
CA GLU A 163 12.88 14.22 1.82
C GLU A 163 12.04 14.23 3.10
N GLU A 164 12.22 13.21 3.93
CA GLU A 164 11.45 13.06 5.16
C GLU A 164 12.35 12.69 6.34
N ASP A 165 11.95 13.13 7.52
CA ASP A 165 12.60 12.69 8.75
C ASP A 165 12.05 11.32 9.14
N ASP A 166 12.92 10.31 9.10
CA ASP A 166 12.61 8.99 9.61
C ASP A 166 13.02 8.88 11.08
N ILE A 167 12.18 8.20 11.85
CA ILE A 167 12.47 7.94 13.26
C ILE A 167 12.82 6.46 13.39
N ILE A 168 14.11 6.19 13.47
CA ILE A 168 14.63 4.86 13.73
C ILE A 168 14.63 4.62 15.23
N ILE A 169 14.01 3.53 15.67
CA ILE A 169 14.13 3.08 17.04
C ILE A 169 15.27 2.08 17.09
N ASP A 170 16.35 2.48 17.73
CA ASP A 170 17.56 1.66 17.84
C ASP A 170 17.85 1.32 19.32
N MET A 171 18.54 0.21 19.53
CA MET A 171 19.00 -0.19 20.85
C MET A 171 20.49 0.11 20.99
N ILE A 172 20.81 1.27 21.54
CA ILE A 172 22.19 1.75 21.72
C ILE A 172 22.55 1.59 23.20
N ASP A 173 23.63 0.88 23.49
CA ASP A 173 24.11 0.59 24.87
C ASP A 173 23.06 -0.06 25.77
N GLY A 174 22.19 -0.89 25.18
CA GLY A 174 21.10 -1.55 25.91
C GLY A 174 19.92 -0.62 26.23
N GLU A 175 19.89 0.59 25.71
CA GLU A 175 18.76 1.53 25.84
C GLU A 175 18.06 1.73 24.50
N VAL A 176 16.72 1.81 24.55
CA VAL A 176 15.90 2.13 23.38
C VAL A 176 16.00 3.63 23.09
N LYS A 177 16.65 3.99 22.01
CA LYS A 177 16.84 5.40 21.59
C LYS A 177 16.13 5.68 20.29
N GLU A 178 15.62 6.92 20.16
CA GLU A 178 15.14 7.46 18.89
C GLU A 178 16.30 8.12 18.17
N VAL A 179 16.59 7.63 16.98
CA VAL A 179 17.52 8.28 16.05
C VAL A 179 16.68 8.90 14.94
N LYS A 180 16.82 10.21 14.77
CA LYS A 180 16.21 10.92 13.62
C LYS A 180 17.23 10.97 12.49
N GLU A 181 16.83 10.50 11.35
CA GLU A 181 17.63 10.53 10.13
C GLU A 181 16.79 11.14 9.00
N THR A 182 17.32 12.13 8.31
CA THR A 182 16.66 12.68 7.12
C THR A 182 16.98 11.77 5.93
N ILE A 183 15.95 11.15 5.38
CA ILE A 183 16.07 10.23 4.25
C ILE A 183 15.64 10.96 2.98
N LYS A 184 16.48 10.88 1.94
CA LYS A 184 16.14 11.28 0.58
C LYS A 184 15.93 10.03 -0.26
N ARG A 185 14.77 9.90 -0.86
CA ARG A 185 14.47 8.78 -1.76
C ARG A 185 13.62 9.24 -2.94
N THR A 186 13.75 8.52 -4.04
CA THR A 186 12.93 8.73 -5.23
C THR A 186 11.91 7.63 -5.34
N ILE A 187 10.64 8.00 -5.37
CA ILE A 187 9.54 7.09 -5.65
C ILE A 187 9.31 7.12 -7.15
N VAL A 188 9.35 5.95 -7.80
CA VAL A 188 9.09 5.79 -9.23
C VAL A 188 7.77 5.08 -9.42
N ALA A 189 6.87 5.68 -10.20
CA ALA A 189 5.59 5.10 -10.58
C ALA A 189 5.50 4.92 -12.10
N TRP A 190 4.86 3.82 -12.52
CA TRP A 190 4.51 3.55 -13.91
C TRP A 190 2.99 3.45 -14.00
N TYR A 191 2.39 4.32 -14.78
CA TYR A 191 0.94 4.42 -14.92
C TYR A 191 0.51 4.29 -16.38
N THR A 192 -0.72 3.84 -16.60
CA THR A 192 -1.31 3.74 -17.93
C THR A 192 -2.56 4.61 -18.07
N PRO A 193 -2.63 5.48 -19.09
CA PRO A 193 -3.84 6.23 -19.42
C PRO A 193 -4.97 5.36 -19.99
N ASP A 194 -4.65 4.14 -20.46
CA ASP A 194 -5.65 3.20 -21.00
C ASP A 194 -6.71 2.82 -19.96
N VAL A 195 -6.37 2.96 -18.66
CA VAL A 195 -7.29 2.85 -17.53
C VAL A 195 -7.44 4.22 -16.90
N PRO A 196 -8.43 5.05 -17.31
CA PRO A 196 -8.49 6.47 -17.00
C PRO A 196 -9.03 6.75 -15.58
N VAL A 197 -8.33 6.26 -14.57
CA VAL A 197 -8.61 6.50 -13.15
C VAL A 197 -7.34 7.00 -12.45
N SER A 198 -7.42 8.15 -11.80
CA SER A 198 -6.28 8.73 -11.07
C SER A 198 -6.05 8.02 -9.75
N ASN A 199 -5.72 6.74 -9.82
CA ASN A 199 -5.62 5.83 -8.67
C ASN A 199 -4.42 4.88 -8.80
N GLY A 200 -4.13 4.15 -7.73
CA GLY A 200 -3.04 3.17 -7.69
C GLY A 200 -3.05 2.35 -6.39
N PRO A 201 -2.07 1.47 -6.21
CA PRO A 201 -1.95 0.64 -5.03
C PRO A 201 -1.63 1.49 -3.79
N SER A 202 -1.96 1.01 -2.60
CA SER A 202 -1.72 1.69 -1.32
C SER A 202 -2.18 3.16 -1.36
N ASN A 203 -1.40 4.08 -0.84
CA ASN A 203 -1.71 5.51 -0.83
C ASN A 203 -1.38 6.22 -2.17
N TYR A 204 -0.77 5.53 -3.12
CA TYR A 204 -0.35 6.15 -4.38
C TYR A 204 -1.53 6.47 -5.30
N GLY A 205 -1.40 7.58 -6.02
CA GLY A 205 -2.40 8.08 -6.94
C GLY A 205 -2.01 9.45 -7.50
N GLY A 206 -2.95 10.15 -8.15
CA GLY A 206 -2.74 11.51 -8.65
C GLY A 206 -2.16 11.59 -10.07
N LEU A 207 -1.81 10.46 -10.70
CA LEU A 207 -1.38 10.41 -12.10
C LEU A 207 -2.58 10.31 -13.05
N PRO A 208 -2.46 10.71 -14.33
CA PRO A 208 -3.55 10.67 -15.30
C PRO A 208 -3.77 9.25 -15.86
N GLY A 209 -4.02 8.28 -14.98
CA GLY A 209 -4.22 6.87 -15.28
C GLY A 209 -3.96 5.99 -14.07
N LEU A 210 -4.26 4.70 -14.22
CA LEU A 210 -4.01 3.71 -13.16
C LEU A 210 -2.51 3.43 -13.03
N ILE A 211 -2.00 3.50 -11.81
CA ILE A 211 -0.61 3.15 -11.51
C ILE A 211 -0.49 1.61 -11.47
N LEU A 212 0.33 1.06 -12.34
CA LEU A 212 0.57 -0.39 -12.42
C LEU A 212 1.80 -0.85 -11.65
N GLU A 213 2.76 0.04 -11.45
CA GLU A 213 3.96 -0.29 -10.68
C GLU A 213 4.40 0.92 -9.87
N VAL A 214 4.82 0.68 -8.63
CA VAL A 214 5.50 1.67 -7.79
C VAL A 214 6.73 1.03 -7.19
N ASN A 215 7.82 1.78 -7.18
CA ASN A 215 9.04 1.43 -6.46
C ASN A 215 9.46 2.64 -5.62
N ASP A 216 9.56 2.46 -4.31
CA ASP A 216 9.96 3.51 -3.36
C ASP A 216 11.40 3.32 -2.83
N GLY A 217 12.16 2.41 -3.47
CA GLY A 217 13.52 2.04 -3.04
C GLY A 217 13.54 0.79 -2.16
N ASN A 218 12.59 0.65 -1.24
CA ASN A 218 12.51 -0.48 -0.29
C ASN A 218 11.53 -1.55 -0.77
N GLU A 219 10.39 -1.13 -1.32
CA GLU A 219 9.33 -2.00 -1.78
C GLU A 219 9.00 -1.74 -3.25
N THR A 220 8.67 -2.81 -3.97
CA THR A 220 8.07 -2.75 -5.29
C THR A 220 6.68 -3.33 -5.22
N ILE A 221 5.69 -2.57 -5.67
CA ILE A 221 4.30 -3.00 -5.80
C ILE A 221 3.99 -3.08 -7.28
N MET A 222 3.67 -4.26 -7.79
CA MET A 222 3.46 -4.48 -9.22
C MET A 222 2.08 -5.09 -9.49
N CYS A 223 1.36 -4.52 -10.45
CA CYS A 223 0.10 -5.04 -10.95
C CYS A 223 0.34 -6.34 -11.73
N SER A 224 -0.37 -7.39 -11.36
CA SER A 224 -0.31 -8.70 -12.03
C SER A 224 -1.54 -9.00 -12.88
N GLU A 225 -2.68 -8.34 -12.60
CA GLU A 225 -3.93 -8.56 -13.32
C GLU A 225 -4.81 -7.31 -13.25
N ILE A 226 -5.55 -7.04 -14.34
CA ILE A 226 -6.59 -6.01 -14.39
C ILE A 226 -7.83 -6.60 -15.04
N VAL A 227 -8.98 -6.47 -14.36
CA VAL A 227 -10.30 -6.82 -14.89
C VAL A 227 -11.14 -5.57 -14.92
N LEU A 228 -11.48 -5.09 -16.10
CA LEU A 228 -12.35 -3.93 -16.29
C LEU A 228 -13.81 -4.38 -16.43
N ASN A 229 -14.72 -3.64 -15.81
CA ASN A 229 -16.16 -3.87 -15.80
C ASN A 229 -16.52 -5.34 -15.48
N PRO A 230 -16.04 -5.86 -14.32
CA PRO A 230 -16.32 -7.25 -13.93
C PRO A 230 -17.83 -7.47 -13.81
N LYS A 231 -18.30 -8.69 -14.15
CA LYS A 231 -19.73 -9.04 -14.05
C LYS A 231 -20.26 -8.90 -12.61
N GLU A 232 -19.42 -9.23 -11.64
CA GLU A 232 -19.72 -9.07 -10.22
C GLU A 232 -18.87 -7.90 -9.67
N VAL A 233 -19.49 -6.74 -9.55
CA VAL A 233 -18.86 -5.57 -8.93
C VAL A 233 -18.96 -5.72 -7.42
N LYS A 234 -17.82 -5.82 -6.73
CA LYS A 234 -17.82 -5.72 -5.26
C LYS A 234 -18.15 -4.28 -4.88
N GLU A 235 -19.16 -4.13 -4.03
CA GLU A 235 -19.54 -2.82 -3.51
C GLU A 235 -18.37 -2.20 -2.74
N ILE A 236 -17.97 -0.99 -3.13
CA ILE A 236 -16.94 -0.22 -2.44
C ILE A 236 -17.62 0.53 -1.30
N LYS A 237 -17.31 0.12 -0.05
CA LYS A 237 -17.88 0.73 1.15
C LYS A 237 -16.79 1.28 2.05
N GLU A 238 -16.93 2.53 2.43
CA GLU A 238 -16.04 3.14 3.43
C GLU A 238 -16.10 2.34 4.75
N PRO A 239 -14.97 1.94 5.34
CA PRO A 239 -14.95 1.31 6.65
C PRO A 239 -15.37 2.31 7.74
N ILE A 240 -16.19 1.84 8.69
CA ILE A 240 -16.74 2.67 9.77
C ILE A 240 -16.32 2.19 11.17
N LYS A 241 -15.69 1.02 11.28
CA LYS A 241 -15.34 0.43 12.57
C LYS A 241 -13.90 0.79 12.97
N GLY A 242 -13.71 1.20 14.21
CA GLY A 242 -12.42 1.46 14.82
C GLY A 242 -12.37 2.80 15.57
N LYS A 243 -11.32 3.00 16.37
CA LYS A 243 -11.05 4.29 17.00
C LYS A 243 -10.62 5.29 15.93
N ILE A 244 -11.40 6.36 15.74
CA ILE A 244 -11.09 7.39 14.74
C ILE A 244 -9.85 8.17 15.19
N VAL A 245 -8.86 8.28 14.30
CA VAL A 245 -7.63 9.03 14.49
C VAL A 245 -7.17 9.63 13.15
N THR A 246 -6.31 10.65 13.18
CA THR A 246 -5.57 11.13 12.01
C THR A 246 -4.34 10.24 11.76
N ARG A 247 -3.76 10.29 10.56
CA ARG A 247 -2.52 9.58 10.22
C ARG A 247 -1.39 9.95 11.19
N LYS A 248 -1.21 11.24 11.47
CA LYS A 248 -0.22 11.74 12.43
C LYS A 248 -0.43 11.12 13.82
N LYS A 249 -1.67 11.14 14.32
CA LYS A 249 -1.98 10.59 15.65
C LYS A 249 -1.79 9.07 15.71
N PHE A 250 -2.10 8.37 14.63
CA PHE A 250 -1.85 6.94 14.54
C PHE A 250 -0.34 6.62 14.57
N ALA A 251 0.48 7.38 13.84
CA ALA A 251 1.94 7.23 13.86
C ALA A 251 2.52 7.43 15.28
N GLU A 252 2.08 8.47 16.00
CA GLU A 252 2.47 8.70 17.40
C GLU A 252 2.11 7.50 18.30
N ILE A 253 0.88 6.98 18.18
CA ILE A 253 0.43 5.82 18.97
C ILE A 253 1.23 4.58 18.61
N SER A 254 1.49 4.36 17.32
CA SER A 254 2.27 3.21 16.85
C SER A 254 3.70 3.23 17.38
N LEU A 255 4.35 4.40 17.31
CA LEU A 255 5.69 4.63 17.84
C LEU A 255 5.76 4.34 19.35
N GLU A 256 4.82 4.88 20.13
CA GLU A 256 4.75 4.64 21.57
C GLU A 256 4.58 3.14 21.89
N LYS A 257 3.68 2.47 21.17
CA LYS A 257 3.45 1.02 21.37
C LYS A 257 4.66 0.18 20.99
N THR A 258 5.37 0.55 19.94
CA THR A 258 6.62 -0.12 19.55
C THR A 258 7.68 0.00 20.65
N LYS A 259 7.86 1.21 21.21
CA LYS A 259 8.79 1.42 22.35
C LYS A 259 8.41 0.61 23.58
N GLU A 260 7.12 0.63 23.96
CA GLU A 260 6.64 -0.17 25.09
C GLU A 260 6.95 -1.66 24.89
N MET A 261 6.75 -2.16 23.67
CA MET A 261 7.01 -3.56 23.35
C MET A 261 8.51 -3.87 23.44
N MET A 262 9.38 -3.05 22.85
CA MET A 262 10.83 -3.23 22.92
C MET A 262 11.33 -3.23 24.37
N ASN A 263 10.83 -2.33 25.20
CA ASN A 263 11.18 -2.28 26.63
C ASN A 263 10.73 -3.54 27.40
N ARG A 264 9.58 -4.13 27.06
CA ARG A 264 9.13 -5.40 27.69
C ARG A 264 10.03 -6.57 27.31
N TYR A 265 10.49 -6.65 26.07
CA TYR A 265 11.43 -7.71 25.64
C TYR A 265 12.78 -7.56 26.34
N ARG A 266 13.29 -6.33 26.52
CA ARG A 266 14.49 -6.06 27.29
C ARG A 266 14.45 -6.63 28.72
N SER A 267 13.31 -6.49 29.40
CA SER A 267 13.16 -6.95 30.79
C SER A 267 13.20 -8.48 30.94
N ARG A 268 12.97 -9.23 29.84
CA ARG A 268 12.76 -10.67 29.89
C ARG A 268 14.03 -11.50 29.63
N ASP A 269 14.93 -11.06 28.75
CA ASP A 269 16.02 -11.89 28.24
C ASP A 269 17.45 -11.38 28.50
N GLY A 270 17.64 -10.17 29.04
CA GLY A 270 18.97 -9.64 29.44
C GLY A 270 20.03 -9.55 28.33
N LYS A 271 19.73 -10.02 27.11
CA LYS A 271 20.59 -9.93 25.92
C LYS A 271 19.91 -9.02 24.89
N GLY A 272 20.48 -7.86 24.68
CA GLY A 272 19.99 -6.92 23.69
C GLY A 272 20.05 -7.51 22.28
N MET A 273 18.93 -7.46 21.57
CA MET A 273 18.86 -7.75 20.14
C MET A 273 18.83 -6.40 19.42
N GLU A 274 19.85 -6.14 18.60
CA GLU A 274 19.91 -4.94 17.77
C GLU A 274 18.94 -5.13 16.59
N ILE A 275 17.90 -4.29 16.51
CA ILE A 275 16.93 -4.34 15.42
C ILE A 275 16.86 -2.95 14.81
N LYS A 276 17.38 -2.80 13.60
CA LYS A 276 17.24 -1.60 12.78
C LYS A 276 15.86 -1.61 12.09
N ILE A 277 15.03 -0.64 12.45
CA ILE A 277 13.74 -0.36 11.83
C ILE A 277 13.94 0.91 11.01
N GLY A 278 14.18 0.75 9.72
CA GLY A 278 14.15 1.83 8.73
C GLY A 278 13.16 1.45 7.64
N GLY A 279 12.19 2.31 7.36
CA GLY A 279 11.14 2.07 6.42
C GLY A 279 11.23 2.89 5.17
#